data_597a35634492432f32c7a04ad662e253
#
_entry.id   597a35634492432f32c7a04ad662e253
#
_cell.length_a   1.000
_cell.length_b   1.000
_cell.length_c   1.000
_cell.angle_alpha   90.00
_cell.angle_beta   90.00
_cell.angle_gamma   90.00
#
_symmetry.space_group_name_H-M   'P 1'
#
loop_
_entity.id
_entity.type
_entity.pdbx_description
1 polymer ?
#
loop_
_entity_poly.entity_id
_entity_poly.type
_entity_poly.pdbx_seq_one_letter_code
_entity_poly.pdbx_strand_id
1 'polypeptide(L)'
;VLNPELGVAQFALYDRREENADIYGNETKNYMAKQFFVEFQSMDISYIINELGEDRENYFNAVAPPIVQTSNFRVEKVDQLKALFEDEYSGYLYSRGLNPTVEILRKKLAALDGAEDCLVFNSGAAAIFAAILANVKGGDHIVSVSRPYTWAQRMFDVILPRFGVSTTYIDGTRIENFERAILPATSLIYLESPNSWDYKIQDLRAIAELARAEGIVTIIDNSYCTPLYQQPIGLGIDISMQTATKYIGGHSDTVGGVLTGSRERMKKIFDSEYLNIGSGIQPFNAWLLIRGLRTLPIRLERISQTTREVVEWLKVHPRVEGVLFPLDETFPQYALARRQMKGACGLLSFYVRAESRAEIVRFCERLRHIFMAVSWGGHESLILPRCAGLTAAEFDAYNPEHRMLRLYT
;
A
#
# COMPACT_ATOMS: atom_id res chain seq x y z
N VAL A 1 18.02 -10.43 28.70
CA VAL A 1 17.65 -11.43 29.67
C VAL A 1 16.41 -12.12 29.12
N LEU A 2 16.61 -13.25 28.45
CA LEU A 2 15.54 -14.08 27.89
C LEU A 2 14.78 -14.76 29.03
N ASN A 3 13.47 -14.66 29.02
CA ASN A 3 12.61 -15.37 29.95
C ASN A 3 12.50 -16.85 29.52
N PRO A 4 12.95 -17.82 30.33
CA PRO A 4 13.02 -19.23 29.93
C PRO A 4 11.66 -19.93 29.79
N GLU A 5 10.55 -19.32 30.24
CA GLU A 5 9.25 -19.98 30.25
C GLU A 5 8.44 -19.85 28.94
N LEU A 6 8.87 -19.02 27.99
CA LEU A 6 8.19 -18.84 26.69
C LEU A 6 8.66 -19.81 25.60
N GLY A 7 9.79 -20.51 25.80
CA GLY A 7 10.40 -21.37 24.78
C GLY A 7 9.77 -22.77 24.63
N VAL A 8 9.01 -23.25 25.60
CA VAL A 8 8.54 -24.67 25.61
C VAL A 8 7.15 -24.84 25.01
N ALA A 9 6.34 -23.80 24.95
CA ALA A 9 4.99 -23.89 24.40
C ALA A 9 4.92 -23.86 22.85
N GLN A 10 5.96 -23.35 22.18
CA GLN A 10 5.98 -23.25 20.71
C GLN A 10 6.36 -24.56 20.00
N PHE A 11 7.09 -25.48 20.64
CA PHE A 11 7.49 -26.74 20.02
C PHE A 11 6.42 -27.83 20.01
N ALA A 12 5.38 -27.73 20.81
CA ALA A 12 4.36 -28.79 20.96
C ALA A 12 3.22 -28.73 19.93
N LEU A 13 3.11 -27.66 19.11
CA LEU A 13 2.02 -27.49 18.14
C LEU A 13 2.36 -27.91 16.71
N TYR A 14 3.60 -28.28 16.43
CA TYR A 14 4.04 -28.59 15.05
C TYR A 14 3.92 -30.07 14.65
N ASP A 15 3.67 -30.98 15.60
CA ASP A 15 3.78 -32.45 15.36
C ASP A 15 2.43 -33.18 15.22
N ARG A 16 1.32 -32.50 14.92
CA ARG A 16 0.01 -33.16 14.79
C ARG A 16 -0.71 -32.95 13.45
N ARG A 17 -0.02 -32.72 12.33
CA ARG A 17 -0.68 -32.39 11.03
C ARG A 17 -0.74 -33.53 10.00
N GLU A 18 -0.32 -34.76 10.29
CA GLU A 18 -0.33 -35.84 9.30
C GLU A 18 -1.40 -36.93 9.46
N GLU A 19 -2.33 -36.84 10.38
CA GLU A 19 -3.42 -37.83 10.46
C GLU A 19 -4.77 -37.11 10.52
N ASN A 20 -5.43 -36.97 9.36
CA ASN A 20 -6.90 -36.92 9.15
C ASN A 20 -7.30 -36.04 7.96
N ALA A 21 -6.97 -36.51 6.76
CA ALA A 21 -7.52 -35.94 5.52
C ALA A 21 -8.41 -36.97 4.83
N ASP A 22 -9.54 -37.29 5.42
CA ASP A 22 -10.68 -37.90 4.68
C ASP A 22 -11.79 -38.17 5.70
N ILE A 23 -12.75 -37.32 5.75
CA ILE A 23 -14.14 -37.45 6.23
C ILE A 23 -14.60 -36.03 6.65
N TYR A 24 -15.33 -35.35 5.78
CA TYR A 24 -16.39 -34.38 6.13
C TYR A 24 -16.67 -33.41 4.97
N GLY A 25 -17.92 -33.39 4.54
CA GLY A 25 -18.42 -32.62 3.41
C GLY A 25 -18.57 -31.12 3.68
N ASN A 26 -19.14 -30.41 2.74
CA ASN A 26 -19.28 -28.96 2.53
C ASN A 26 -19.42 -28.00 3.72
N GLU A 27 -19.77 -28.46 4.93
CA GLU A 27 -19.79 -27.64 6.15
C GLU A 27 -18.38 -27.33 6.67
N THR A 28 -17.42 -28.23 6.42
CA THR A 28 -16.01 -28.06 6.81
C THR A 28 -15.30 -26.95 6.03
N LYS A 29 -15.71 -26.68 4.78
CA LYS A 29 -15.10 -25.60 3.97
C LYS A 29 -15.41 -24.22 4.54
N ASN A 30 -16.61 -24.00 5.05
CA ASN A 30 -16.98 -22.74 5.70
C ASN A 30 -16.38 -22.57 7.11
N TYR A 31 -16.18 -23.68 7.82
CA TYR A 31 -15.53 -23.67 9.13
C TYR A 31 -14.01 -23.45 9.00
N MET A 32 -13.37 -24.12 8.02
CA MET A 32 -11.95 -23.90 7.72
C MET A 32 -11.67 -22.48 7.19
N ALA A 33 -12.53 -21.92 6.36
CA ALA A 33 -12.39 -20.54 5.89
C ALA A 33 -12.50 -19.54 7.06
N LYS A 34 -13.44 -19.74 7.99
CA LYS A 34 -13.55 -18.91 9.20
C LYS A 34 -12.37 -19.10 10.16
N GLN A 35 -11.90 -20.33 10.34
CA GLN A 35 -10.74 -20.61 11.19
C GLN A 35 -9.44 -20.07 10.58
N PHE A 36 -9.28 -20.17 9.25
CA PHE A 36 -8.18 -19.56 8.51
C PHE A 36 -8.16 -18.02 8.66
N PHE A 37 -9.33 -17.38 8.61
CA PHE A 37 -9.46 -15.93 8.80
C PHE A 37 -9.12 -15.48 10.24
N VAL A 38 -9.48 -16.29 11.24
CA VAL A 38 -9.15 -16.04 12.66
C VAL A 38 -7.66 -16.30 12.94
N GLU A 39 -7.05 -17.30 12.31
CA GLU A 39 -5.61 -17.56 12.43
C GLU A 39 -4.76 -16.46 11.77
N PHE A 40 -5.18 -15.87 10.64
CA PHE A 40 -4.48 -14.76 10.00
C PHE A 40 -4.46 -13.47 10.85
N GLN A 41 -5.52 -13.21 11.63
CA GLN A 41 -5.57 -12.04 12.52
C GLN A 41 -4.64 -12.15 13.75
N SER A 42 -4.10 -13.32 14.05
CA SER A 42 -3.25 -13.60 15.22
C SER A 42 -1.79 -13.91 14.89
N MET A 43 -1.39 -13.90 13.59
CA MET A 43 0.01 -14.17 13.24
C MET A 43 0.95 -13.08 13.76
N ASP A 44 2.01 -13.50 14.43
CA ASP A 44 3.09 -12.60 14.86
C ASP A 44 3.77 -11.96 13.63
N ILE A 45 3.94 -10.65 13.68
CA ILE A 45 4.62 -9.87 12.64
C ILE A 45 6.02 -10.45 12.34
N SER A 46 6.75 -10.88 13.38
CA SER A 46 8.07 -11.50 13.21
C SER A 46 8.01 -12.79 12.38
N TYR A 47 7.00 -13.64 12.63
CA TYR A 47 6.78 -14.83 11.81
C TYR A 47 6.45 -14.46 10.36
N ILE A 48 5.55 -13.50 10.15
CA ILE A 48 5.15 -13.10 8.80
C ILE A 48 6.36 -12.63 7.99
N ILE A 49 7.17 -11.72 8.53
CA ILE A 49 8.27 -11.11 7.78
C ILE A 49 9.49 -12.04 7.60
N ASN A 50 9.71 -13.01 8.51
CA ASN A 50 10.91 -13.85 8.48
C ASN A 50 10.66 -15.27 7.98
N GLU A 51 9.46 -15.83 8.18
CA GLU A 51 9.21 -17.26 7.96
C GLU A 51 8.11 -17.53 6.92
N LEU A 52 7.00 -16.78 6.95
CA LEU A 52 5.83 -17.09 6.14
C LEU A 52 6.16 -17.19 4.64
N GLY A 53 5.83 -18.33 4.05
CA GLY A 53 6.06 -18.62 2.64
C GLY A 53 7.51 -18.99 2.30
N GLU A 54 8.43 -19.00 3.26
CA GLU A 54 9.81 -19.45 3.08
C GLU A 54 9.93 -20.95 3.35
N ASP A 55 9.66 -21.74 2.33
CA ASP A 55 9.76 -23.20 2.36
C ASP A 55 11.19 -23.65 2.05
N ARG A 56 12.06 -23.61 3.07
CA ARG A 56 13.51 -23.76 2.93
C ARG A 56 13.93 -25.14 2.43
N GLU A 57 13.15 -26.17 2.66
CA GLU A 57 13.42 -27.52 2.17
C GLU A 57 13.47 -27.56 0.64
N ASN A 58 12.68 -26.73 -0.03
CA ASN A 58 12.66 -26.64 -1.49
C ASN A 58 13.86 -25.91 -2.10
N TYR A 59 14.74 -25.31 -1.28
CA TYR A 59 15.94 -24.60 -1.75
C TYR A 59 17.19 -24.86 -0.88
N PHE A 60 17.44 -26.14 -0.61
CA PHE A 60 18.67 -26.61 0.05
C PHE A 60 18.84 -26.12 1.49
N ASN A 61 17.77 -25.82 2.21
CA ASN A 61 17.77 -25.25 3.56
C ASN A 61 18.53 -23.91 3.67
N ALA A 62 18.64 -23.15 2.59
CA ALA A 62 19.24 -21.82 2.63
C ALA A 62 18.40 -20.88 3.50
N VAL A 63 19.05 -20.08 4.35
CA VAL A 63 18.36 -19.17 5.28
C VAL A 63 17.61 -18.06 4.53
N ALA A 64 18.20 -17.53 3.45
CA ALA A 64 17.55 -16.55 2.59
C ALA A 64 16.90 -17.26 1.38
N PRO A 65 15.68 -16.85 0.96
CA PRO A 65 15.05 -17.44 -0.21
C PRO A 65 15.85 -17.13 -1.48
N PRO A 66 15.83 -18.04 -2.48
CA PRO A 66 16.52 -17.83 -3.74
C PRO A 66 15.80 -16.83 -4.64
N ILE A 67 16.51 -16.29 -5.61
CA ILE A 67 15.91 -15.57 -6.73
C ILE A 67 15.70 -16.57 -7.87
N VAL A 68 14.44 -16.92 -8.14
CA VAL A 68 14.09 -17.84 -9.24
C VAL A 68 13.94 -17.02 -10.52
N GLN A 69 15.09 -16.82 -11.20
CA GLN A 69 15.15 -16.03 -12.43
C GLN A 69 14.96 -16.93 -13.65
N THR A 70 13.72 -17.15 -14.03
CA THR A 70 13.34 -17.93 -15.21
C THR A 70 12.15 -17.30 -15.92
N SER A 71 11.98 -17.54 -17.22
CA SER A 71 10.79 -17.12 -17.96
C SER A 71 9.65 -18.12 -17.83
N ASN A 72 9.94 -19.42 -17.76
CA ASN A 72 8.95 -20.50 -17.80
C ASN A 72 9.33 -21.65 -16.86
N PHE A 73 8.38 -22.51 -16.60
CA PHE A 73 8.53 -23.67 -15.72
C PHE A 73 8.22 -24.97 -16.50
N ARG A 74 9.02 -26.01 -16.25
CA ARG A 74 8.83 -27.32 -16.86
C ARG A 74 7.64 -28.02 -16.18
N VAL A 75 6.80 -28.62 -17.01
CA VAL A 75 5.71 -29.49 -16.59
C VAL A 75 6.00 -30.93 -17.09
N GLU A 76 5.69 -31.94 -16.29
CA GLU A 76 6.04 -33.34 -16.62
C GLU A 76 4.93 -34.07 -17.41
N LYS A 77 3.66 -33.67 -17.24
CA LYS A 77 2.53 -34.32 -17.83
C LYS A 77 1.64 -33.34 -18.60
N VAL A 78 1.08 -33.80 -19.73
CA VAL A 78 0.19 -33.00 -20.55
C VAL A 78 -1.05 -32.55 -19.76
N ASP A 79 -1.61 -33.43 -18.91
CA ASP A 79 -2.78 -33.09 -18.09
C ASP A 79 -2.49 -31.98 -17.08
N GLN A 80 -1.27 -31.93 -16.52
CA GLN A 80 -0.83 -30.81 -15.67
C GLN A 80 -0.74 -29.51 -16.47
N LEU A 81 -0.20 -29.57 -17.70
CA LEU A 81 -0.14 -28.42 -18.59
C LEU A 81 -1.54 -27.91 -18.94
N LYS A 82 -2.47 -28.83 -19.23
CA LYS A 82 -3.88 -28.50 -19.48
C LYS A 82 -4.52 -27.79 -18.29
N ALA A 83 -4.33 -28.31 -17.08
CA ALA A 83 -4.86 -27.68 -15.85
C ALA A 83 -4.31 -26.26 -15.64
N LEU A 84 -3.03 -26.03 -15.93
CA LEU A 84 -2.42 -24.68 -15.85
C LEU A 84 -2.94 -23.74 -16.94
N PHE A 85 -3.32 -24.23 -18.11
CA PHE A 85 -3.99 -23.41 -19.14
C PHE A 85 -5.41 -23.03 -18.75
N GLU A 86 -6.09 -23.86 -17.98
CA GLU A 86 -7.44 -23.59 -17.47
C GLU A 86 -7.41 -22.62 -16.28
N ASP A 87 -6.37 -22.70 -15.45
CA ASP A 87 -6.18 -21.80 -14.28
C ASP A 87 -4.69 -21.53 -14.01
N GLU A 88 -4.13 -20.51 -14.66
CA GLU A 88 -2.72 -20.08 -14.45
C GLU A 88 -2.46 -19.59 -13.02
N TYR A 89 -3.52 -19.25 -12.26
CA TYR A 89 -3.41 -18.84 -10.86
C TYR A 89 -3.13 -20.00 -9.90
N SER A 90 -3.28 -21.25 -10.36
CA SER A 90 -3.09 -22.45 -9.54
C SER A 90 -1.64 -22.95 -9.49
N GLY A 91 -0.73 -22.42 -10.31
CA GLY A 91 0.66 -22.90 -10.32
C GLY A 91 1.60 -22.11 -11.23
N TYR A 92 2.83 -22.61 -11.34
CA TYR A 92 3.88 -21.94 -12.10
C TYR A 92 3.90 -22.40 -13.54
N LEU A 93 3.58 -21.51 -14.47
CA LEU A 93 3.63 -21.75 -15.93
C LEU A 93 4.64 -20.80 -16.59
N TYR A 94 4.46 -19.52 -16.36
CA TYR A 94 5.28 -18.44 -16.92
C TYR A 94 5.46 -17.30 -15.91
N SER A 95 6.68 -16.77 -15.75
CA SER A 95 6.98 -15.76 -14.71
C SER A 95 6.28 -14.41 -14.90
N ARG A 96 5.61 -14.16 -16.02
CA ARG A 96 4.68 -13.03 -16.16
C ARG A 96 3.48 -13.16 -15.21
N GLY A 97 3.02 -14.39 -14.95
CA GLY A 97 1.96 -14.74 -14.01
C GLY A 97 2.54 -14.94 -12.61
N LEU A 98 2.85 -16.21 -12.28
CA LEU A 98 3.38 -16.57 -10.96
C LEU A 98 4.86 -16.94 -11.02
N ASN A 99 5.56 -16.64 -9.91
CA ASN A 99 6.97 -16.98 -9.71
C ASN A 99 7.23 -17.29 -8.23
N PRO A 100 8.02 -18.34 -7.89
CA PRO A 100 8.23 -18.75 -6.50
C PRO A 100 8.77 -17.64 -5.58
N THR A 101 9.69 -16.80 -6.07
CA THR A 101 10.21 -15.65 -5.28
C THR A 101 9.13 -14.60 -5.04
N VAL A 102 8.31 -14.30 -6.06
CA VAL A 102 7.20 -13.35 -5.95
C VAL A 102 6.11 -13.90 -5.03
N GLU A 103 5.87 -15.23 -5.05
CA GLU A 103 4.88 -15.88 -4.19
C GLU A 103 5.19 -15.74 -2.70
N ILE A 104 6.46 -15.84 -2.31
CA ILE A 104 6.89 -15.57 -0.92
C ILE A 104 6.49 -14.15 -0.50
N LEU A 105 6.76 -13.16 -1.37
CA LEU A 105 6.42 -11.77 -1.11
C LEU A 105 4.89 -11.56 -1.02
N ARG A 106 4.12 -12.17 -1.93
CA ARG A 106 2.65 -12.11 -1.95
C ARG A 106 2.06 -12.58 -0.63
N LYS A 107 2.48 -13.77 -0.14
CA LYS A 107 2.01 -14.35 1.12
C LYS A 107 2.28 -13.43 2.31
N LYS A 108 3.48 -12.86 2.38
CA LYS A 108 3.86 -11.93 3.46
C LYS A 108 3.02 -10.66 3.43
N LEU A 109 2.84 -10.05 2.26
CA LEU A 109 2.09 -8.79 2.11
C LEU A 109 0.59 -8.99 2.37
N ALA A 110 -0.01 -10.08 1.90
CA ALA A 110 -1.40 -10.42 2.20
C ALA A 110 -1.60 -10.56 3.72
N ALA A 111 -0.74 -11.32 4.39
CA ALA A 111 -0.83 -11.53 5.84
C ALA A 111 -0.64 -10.24 6.64
N LEU A 112 0.30 -9.36 6.24
CA LEU A 112 0.52 -8.07 6.91
C LEU A 112 -0.70 -7.15 6.81
N ASP A 113 -1.41 -7.17 5.69
CA ASP A 113 -2.60 -6.32 5.47
C ASP A 113 -3.91 -6.97 5.95
N GLY A 114 -3.83 -8.21 6.47
CA GLY A 114 -5.00 -8.99 6.88
C GLY A 114 -5.91 -9.37 5.72
N ALA A 115 -5.37 -9.52 4.52
CA ALA A 115 -6.07 -9.86 3.30
C ALA A 115 -5.94 -11.35 2.95
N GLU A 116 -6.87 -11.88 2.15
CA GLU A 116 -6.83 -13.26 1.71
C GLU A 116 -5.75 -13.50 0.66
N ASP A 117 -5.44 -12.50 -0.18
CA ASP A 117 -4.47 -12.63 -1.25
C ASP A 117 -3.85 -11.29 -1.65
N CYS A 118 -2.79 -11.37 -2.47
CA CYS A 118 -2.01 -10.23 -2.91
C CYS A 118 -1.54 -10.39 -4.36
N LEU A 119 -1.43 -9.28 -5.09
CA LEU A 119 -0.70 -9.19 -6.35
C LEU A 119 0.40 -8.14 -6.25
N VAL A 120 1.56 -8.41 -6.84
CA VAL A 120 2.71 -7.51 -6.80
C VAL A 120 3.12 -7.07 -8.21
N PHE A 121 3.18 -5.77 -8.41
CA PHE A 121 3.42 -5.09 -9.68
C PHE A 121 4.79 -4.45 -9.71
N ASN A 122 5.29 -4.15 -10.90
CA ASN A 122 6.56 -3.45 -11.12
C ASN A 122 6.54 -1.96 -10.72
N SER A 123 5.37 -1.40 -10.40
CA SER A 123 5.23 -0.03 -9.88
C SER A 123 3.87 0.17 -9.19
N GLY A 124 3.79 1.16 -8.28
CA GLY A 124 2.53 1.58 -7.67
C GLY A 124 1.52 2.08 -8.71
N ALA A 125 1.98 2.80 -9.74
CA ALA A 125 1.12 3.26 -10.83
C ALA A 125 0.49 2.08 -11.60
N ALA A 126 1.24 1.01 -11.86
CA ALA A 126 0.71 -0.19 -12.52
C ALA A 126 -0.33 -0.90 -11.64
N ALA A 127 -0.10 -0.97 -10.32
CA ALA A 127 -1.06 -1.53 -9.38
C ALA A 127 -2.37 -0.73 -9.33
N ILE A 128 -2.28 0.61 -9.23
CA ILE A 128 -3.45 1.51 -9.29
C ILE A 128 -4.23 1.28 -10.61
N PHE A 129 -3.51 1.29 -11.74
CA PHE A 129 -4.12 1.13 -13.05
C PHE A 129 -4.87 -0.20 -13.16
N ALA A 130 -4.25 -1.31 -12.78
CA ALA A 130 -4.86 -2.63 -12.83
C ALA A 130 -6.09 -2.73 -11.91
N ALA A 131 -5.99 -2.23 -10.67
CA ALA A 131 -7.10 -2.27 -9.72
C ALA A 131 -8.32 -1.48 -10.21
N ILE A 132 -8.10 -0.30 -10.81
CA ILE A 132 -9.19 0.53 -11.31
C ILE A 132 -9.79 -0.09 -12.57
N LEU A 133 -8.95 -0.46 -13.56
CA LEU A 133 -9.41 -0.96 -14.85
C LEU A 133 -10.24 -2.25 -14.71
N ALA A 134 -9.84 -3.15 -13.79
CA ALA A 134 -10.59 -4.37 -13.50
C ALA A 134 -12.00 -4.14 -12.89
N ASN A 135 -12.27 -2.92 -12.39
CA ASN A 135 -13.50 -2.61 -11.67
C ASN A 135 -14.34 -1.51 -12.32
N VAL A 136 -13.99 -1.10 -13.56
CA VAL A 136 -14.77 -0.14 -14.34
C VAL A 136 -14.95 -0.63 -15.78
N LYS A 137 -16.00 -0.16 -16.43
CA LYS A 137 -16.29 -0.36 -17.85
C LYS A 137 -16.79 0.93 -18.49
N GLY A 138 -16.91 0.97 -19.79
CA GLY A 138 -17.47 2.12 -20.51
C GLY A 138 -18.84 2.53 -19.99
N GLY A 139 -19.01 3.82 -19.68
CA GLY A 139 -20.21 4.39 -19.08
C GLY A 139 -20.20 4.47 -17.56
N ASP A 140 -19.22 3.87 -16.89
CA ASP A 140 -19.11 3.91 -15.43
C ASP A 140 -18.64 5.27 -14.91
N HIS A 141 -18.89 5.48 -13.63
CA HIS A 141 -18.50 6.67 -12.89
C HIS A 141 -17.65 6.30 -11.68
N ILE A 142 -16.65 7.14 -11.38
CA ILE A 142 -15.76 7.01 -10.22
C ILE A 142 -15.96 8.22 -9.29
N VAL A 143 -16.07 7.98 -8.00
CA VAL A 143 -15.90 9.02 -6.97
C VAL A 143 -14.49 8.94 -6.41
N SER A 144 -13.72 10.02 -6.55
CA SER A 144 -12.34 10.10 -6.04
C SER A 144 -12.20 11.24 -5.03
N VAL A 145 -11.34 11.04 -4.03
CA VAL A 145 -10.91 12.15 -3.19
C VAL A 145 -10.19 13.22 -4.01
N SER A 146 -10.28 14.46 -3.58
CA SER A 146 -9.59 15.58 -4.20
C SER A 146 -8.07 15.42 -4.08
N ARG A 147 -7.34 15.74 -5.17
CA ARG A 147 -5.88 15.72 -5.22
C ARG A 147 -5.27 14.36 -4.86
N PRO A 148 -5.72 13.25 -5.45
CA PRO A 148 -5.06 11.97 -5.25
C PRO A 148 -3.65 12.01 -5.84
N TYR A 149 -2.87 10.98 -5.64
CA TYR A 149 -1.56 10.80 -6.27
C TYR A 149 -1.59 11.19 -7.76
N THR A 150 -0.63 12.00 -8.19
CA THR A 150 -0.64 12.65 -9.52
C THR A 150 -0.90 11.69 -10.69
N TRP A 151 -0.35 10.47 -10.64
CA TRP A 151 -0.55 9.50 -11.71
C TRP A 151 -1.94 8.82 -11.65
N ALA A 152 -2.54 8.70 -10.46
CA ALA A 152 -3.94 8.31 -10.34
C ALA A 152 -4.85 9.40 -10.92
N GLN A 153 -4.61 10.67 -10.56
CA GLN A 153 -5.36 11.79 -11.10
C GLN A 153 -5.24 11.85 -12.63
N ARG A 154 -4.02 11.70 -13.17
CA ARG A 154 -3.80 11.70 -14.63
C ARG A 154 -4.52 10.52 -15.31
N MET A 155 -4.63 9.37 -14.66
CA MET A 155 -5.44 8.25 -15.15
C MET A 155 -6.91 8.65 -15.24
N PHE A 156 -7.47 9.28 -14.21
CA PHE A 156 -8.86 9.72 -14.16
C PHE A 156 -9.15 10.83 -15.19
N ASP A 157 -8.24 11.79 -15.35
CA ASP A 157 -8.47 12.97 -16.19
C ASP A 157 -8.15 12.76 -17.67
N VAL A 158 -7.23 11.84 -18.00
CA VAL A 158 -6.68 11.71 -19.38
C VAL A 158 -6.93 10.33 -19.98
N ILE A 159 -6.80 9.27 -19.20
CA ILE A 159 -6.82 7.92 -19.76
C ILE A 159 -8.26 7.35 -19.78
N LEU A 160 -8.92 7.36 -18.63
CA LEU A 160 -10.25 6.76 -18.48
C LEU A 160 -11.35 7.44 -19.31
N PRO A 161 -11.35 8.77 -19.55
CA PRO A 161 -12.32 9.40 -20.45
C PRO A 161 -12.27 8.86 -21.87
N ARG A 162 -11.11 8.35 -22.33
CA ARG A 162 -10.98 7.69 -23.64
C ARG A 162 -11.78 6.39 -23.75
N PHE A 163 -12.14 5.81 -22.62
CA PHE A 163 -12.94 4.59 -22.50
C PHE A 163 -14.36 4.87 -21.99
N GLY A 164 -14.76 6.15 -21.94
CA GLY A 164 -16.10 6.56 -21.52
C GLY A 164 -16.34 6.47 -20.01
N VAL A 165 -15.30 6.44 -19.19
CA VAL A 165 -15.41 6.47 -17.71
C VAL A 165 -15.24 7.90 -17.22
N SER A 166 -16.15 8.37 -16.37
CA SER A 166 -16.13 9.71 -15.78
C SER A 166 -15.70 9.69 -14.32
N THR A 167 -15.20 10.82 -13.80
CA THR A 167 -14.75 10.93 -12.41
C THR A 167 -15.26 12.22 -11.77
N THR A 168 -15.78 12.12 -10.55
CA THR A 168 -16.09 13.25 -9.67
C THR A 168 -15.11 13.31 -8.51
N TYR A 169 -14.47 14.47 -8.31
CA TYR A 169 -13.58 14.73 -7.18
C TYR A 169 -14.31 15.40 -6.05
N ILE A 170 -14.10 14.93 -4.83
CA ILE A 170 -14.73 15.43 -3.63
C ILE A 170 -13.73 15.72 -2.51
N ASP A 171 -14.10 16.55 -1.54
CA ASP A 171 -13.43 16.59 -0.26
C ASP A 171 -13.83 15.34 0.55
N GLY A 172 -12.92 14.37 0.62
CA GLY A 172 -13.14 13.07 1.26
C GLY A 172 -13.16 13.12 2.80
N THR A 173 -13.01 14.29 3.43
CA THR A 173 -13.04 14.42 4.89
C THR A 173 -14.43 14.31 5.49
N ARG A 174 -15.48 14.30 4.66
CA ARG A 174 -16.90 14.27 5.06
C ARG A 174 -17.65 13.20 4.28
N ILE A 175 -18.34 12.33 4.99
CA ILE A 175 -19.11 11.22 4.38
C ILE A 175 -20.23 11.74 3.48
N GLU A 176 -20.87 12.86 3.84
CA GLU A 176 -21.97 13.43 3.07
C GLU A 176 -21.55 13.90 1.66
N ASN A 177 -20.24 14.11 1.44
CA ASN A 177 -19.75 14.43 0.11
C ASN A 177 -19.72 13.18 -0.79
N PHE A 178 -19.44 11.99 -0.23
CA PHE A 178 -19.56 10.73 -0.95
C PHE A 178 -21.03 10.43 -1.30
N GLU A 179 -21.94 10.53 -0.32
CA GLU A 179 -23.37 10.31 -0.54
C GLU A 179 -23.94 11.16 -1.69
N ARG A 180 -23.55 12.44 -1.74
CA ARG A 180 -23.99 13.36 -2.81
C ARG A 180 -23.34 13.13 -4.16
N ALA A 181 -22.13 12.55 -4.20
CA ALA A 181 -21.38 12.32 -5.44
C ALA A 181 -21.70 10.98 -6.10
N ILE A 182 -22.30 10.04 -5.37
CA ILE A 182 -22.70 8.74 -5.92
C ILE A 182 -23.81 8.94 -6.94
N LEU A 183 -23.62 8.42 -8.14
CA LEU A 183 -24.57 8.37 -9.25
C LEU A 183 -24.99 6.92 -9.53
N PRO A 184 -26.08 6.67 -10.25
CA PRO A 184 -26.47 5.31 -10.63
C PRO A 184 -25.40 4.54 -11.43
N ALA A 185 -24.48 5.25 -12.09
CA ALA A 185 -23.36 4.69 -12.83
C ALA A 185 -22.08 4.55 -11.99
N THR A 186 -22.10 4.92 -10.71
CA THR A 186 -20.90 4.82 -9.86
C THR A 186 -20.57 3.37 -9.56
N SER A 187 -19.40 2.92 -10.00
CA SER A 187 -18.91 1.56 -9.77
C SER A 187 -17.73 1.50 -8.81
N LEU A 188 -17.06 2.65 -8.56
CA LEU A 188 -15.83 2.70 -7.81
C LEU A 188 -15.70 3.97 -6.97
N ILE A 189 -15.21 3.81 -5.73
CA ILE A 189 -14.72 4.89 -4.87
C ILE A 189 -13.20 4.73 -4.70
N TYR A 190 -12.44 5.78 -5.07
CA TYR A 190 -10.98 5.82 -4.91
C TYR A 190 -10.57 6.75 -3.76
N LEU A 191 -9.76 6.23 -2.85
CA LEU A 191 -9.31 6.89 -1.63
C LEU A 191 -7.78 6.99 -1.58
N GLU A 192 -7.26 8.00 -0.88
CA GLU A 192 -5.85 8.10 -0.46
C GLU A 192 -5.84 8.67 0.96
N SER A 193 -5.57 7.81 1.95
CA SER A 193 -5.75 8.16 3.36
C SER A 193 -4.63 7.61 4.24
N PRO A 194 -3.79 8.47 4.81
CA PRO A 194 -3.68 9.93 4.60
C PRO A 194 -3.20 10.30 3.19
N ASN A 195 -3.64 11.48 2.71
CA ASN A 195 -3.10 12.04 1.47
C ASN A 195 -1.62 12.41 1.61
N SER A 196 -0.88 12.34 0.52
CA SER A 196 0.59 12.51 0.52
C SER A 196 1.10 13.96 0.55
N TRP A 197 0.22 14.96 0.65
CA TRP A 197 0.57 16.37 0.74
C TRP A 197 -0.04 17.09 1.95
N ASP A 198 -1.35 17.00 2.13
CA ASP A 198 -2.12 17.68 3.18
C ASP A 198 -2.56 16.72 4.30
N TYR A 199 -2.28 15.42 4.13
CA TYR A 199 -2.57 14.33 5.08
C TYR A 199 -4.04 14.20 5.47
N LYS A 200 -4.96 14.72 4.67
CA LYS A 200 -6.39 14.52 4.87
C LYS A 200 -6.71 13.04 4.97
N ILE A 201 -7.57 12.72 5.92
CA ILE A 201 -7.96 11.36 6.27
C ILE A 201 -9.43 11.16 5.95
N GLN A 202 -9.78 10.00 5.41
CA GLN A 202 -11.14 9.58 5.19
C GLN A 202 -11.57 8.57 6.28
N ASP A 203 -12.82 8.61 6.74
CA ASP A 203 -13.37 7.59 7.63
C ASP A 203 -13.64 6.31 6.84
N LEU A 204 -12.63 5.41 6.84
CA LEU A 204 -12.63 4.22 5.98
C LEU A 204 -13.79 3.28 6.28
N ARG A 205 -14.18 3.15 7.56
CA ARG A 205 -15.29 2.28 7.95
C ARG A 205 -16.63 2.82 7.44
N ALA A 206 -16.89 4.11 7.65
CA ALA A 206 -18.12 4.73 7.19
C ALA A 206 -18.24 4.67 5.65
N ILE A 207 -17.14 4.91 4.93
CA ILE A 207 -17.13 4.82 3.46
C ILE A 207 -17.32 3.38 2.98
N ALA A 208 -16.69 2.40 3.63
CA ALA A 208 -16.87 0.99 3.28
C ALA A 208 -18.33 0.52 3.50
N GLU A 209 -18.98 0.98 4.57
CA GLU A 209 -20.39 0.69 4.84
C GLU A 209 -21.30 1.32 3.78
N LEU A 210 -21.10 2.59 3.43
CA LEU A 210 -21.80 3.29 2.37
C LEU A 210 -21.63 2.59 1.01
N ALA A 211 -20.39 2.32 0.62
CA ALA A 211 -20.07 1.68 -0.66
C ALA A 211 -20.69 0.28 -0.78
N ARG A 212 -20.68 -0.50 0.32
CA ARG A 212 -21.30 -1.82 0.36
C ARG A 212 -22.81 -1.74 0.18
N ALA A 213 -23.48 -0.77 0.80
CA ALA A 213 -24.93 -0.57 0.65
C ALA A 213 -25.32 -0.24 -0.80
N GLU A 214 -24.46 0.46 -1.53
CA GLU A 214 -24.64 0.86 -2.93
C GLU A 214 -24.05 -0.12 -3.95
N GLY A 215 -23.41 -1.21 -3.50
CA GLY A 215 -22.75 -2.19 -4.39
C GLY A 215 -21.52 -1.64 -5.12
N ILE A 216 -20.85 -0.63 -4.56
CA ILE A 216 -19.70 0.07 -5.13
C ILE A 216 -18.41 -0.52 -4.57
N VAL A 217 -17.40 -0.70 -5.44
CA VAL A 217 -16.07 -1.18 -5.04
C VAL A 217 -15.24 -0.04 -4.45
N THR A 218 -14.53 -0.32 -3.36
CA THR A 218 -13.63 0.64 -2.71
C THR A 218 -12.16 0.27 -2.95
N ILE A 219 -11.36 1.25 -3.39
CA ILE A 219 -9.90 1.14 -3.53
C ILE A 219 -9.25 2.26 -2.72
N ILE A 220 -8.23 1.92 -1.93
CA ILE A 220 -7.45 2.90 -1.19
C ILE A 220 -5.96 2.82 -1.55
N ASP A 221 -5.32 3.96 -1.72
CA ASP A 221 -3.86 4.07 -1.63
C ASP A 221 -3.46 4.24 -0.16
N ASN A 222 -2.89 3.17 0.41
CA ASN A 222 -2.42 3.07 1.80
C ASN A 222 -0.89 3.26 1.92
N SER A 223 -0.24 3.81 0.91
CA SER A 223 1.23 3.91 0.85
C SER A 223 1.83 4.71 1.99
N TYR A 224 1.10 5.70 2.55
CA TYR A 224 1.57 6.47 3.69
C TYR A 224 1.73 5.64 4.96
N CYS A 225 0.75 4.79 5.27
CA CYS A 225 0.69 4.07 6.55
C CYS A 225 1.43 2.74 6.56
N THR A 226 1.58 2.07 5.42
CA THR A 226 1.95 0.65 5.35
C THR A 226 0.93 -0.28 6.04
N PRO A 227 0.99 -1.61 5.85
CA PRO A 227 0.10 -2.53 6.55
C PRO A 227 0.28 -2.55 8.06
N LEU A 228 1.44 -2.07 8.56
CA LEU A 228 1.72 -2.07 10.00
C LEU A 228 0.96 -0.98 10.75
N TYR A 229 0.73 0.17 10.10
CA TYR A 229 0.09 1.32 10.76
C TYR A 229 -1.37 1.53 10.37
N GLN A 230 -1.83 1.00 9.24
CA GLN A 230 -3.24 1.00 8.86
C GLN A 230 -3.56 -0.25 8.04
N GLN A 231 -4.64 -0.94 8.40
CA GLN A 231 -5.13 -2.16 7.73
C GLN A 231 -6.52 -1.92 7.15
N PRO A 232 -6.62 -1.35 5.94
CA PRO A 232 -7.90 -0.96 5.33
C PRO A 232 -8.87 -2.11 5.12
N ILE A 233 -8.36 -3.31 4.80
CA ILE A 233 -9.17 -4.53 4.61
C ILE A 233 -9.98 -4.83 5.88
N GLY A 234 -9.36 -4.75 7.05
CA GLY A 234 -10.02 -4.93 8.35
C GLY A 234 -11.04 -3.82 8.69
N LEU A 235 -10.99 -2.69 7.98
CA LEU A 235 -11.97 -1.60 8.07
C LEU A 235 -13.11 -1.71 7.05
N GLY A 236 -13.06 -2.73 6.17
CA GLY A 236 -14.11 -3.04 5.20
C GLY A 236 -13.85 -2.56 3.78
N ILE A 237 -12.68 -2.01 3.49
CA ILE A 237 -12.25 -1.63 2.14
C ILE A 237 -11.99 -2.89 1.30
N ASP A 238 -12.41 -2.88 0.04
CA ASP A 238 -12.31 -4.04 -0.85
C ASP A 238 -10.89 -4.33 -1.35
N ILE A 239 -10.15 -3.27 -1.73
CA ILE A 239 -8.79 -3.37 -2.28
C ILE A 239 -7.90 -2.32 -1.61
N SER A 240 -6.86 -2.78 -0.96
CA SER A 240 -5.79 -1.92 -0.44
C SER A 240 -4.62 -1.93 -1.43
N MET A 241 -4.25 -0.74 -1.92
CA MET A 241 -3.08 -0.51 -2.76
C MET A 241 -1.98 0.13 -1.95
N GLN A 242 -0.74 -0.25 -2.21
CA GLN A 242 0.44 0.35 -1.62
C GLN A 242 1.57 0.41 -2.64
N THR A 243 2.32 1.50 -2.65
CA THR A 243 3.58 1.50 -3.40
C THR A 243 4.71 0.93 -2.54
N ALA A 244 5.18 -0.27 -2.90
CA ALA A 244 6.29 -0.93 -2.23
C ALA A 244 7.63 -0.18 -2.39
N THR A 245 7.71 0.75 -3.34
CA THR A 245 8.83 1.68 -3.56
C THR A 245 9.20 2.46 -2.30
N LYS A 246 8.23 2.68 -1.39
CA LYS A 246 8.37 3.50 -0.19
C LYS A 246 8.91 2.67 0.98
N TYR A 247 8.22 2.66 2.09
CA TYR A 247 8.65 2.00 3.33
C TYR A 247 8.88 0.50 3.19
N ILE A 248 8.11 -0.20 2.34
CA ILE A 248 8.26 -1.65 2.15
C ILE A 248 9.65 -1.97 1.59
N GLY A 249 10.08 -1.29 0.52
CA GLY A 249 11.44 -1.37 0.02
C GLY A 249 12.45 -0.76 0.99
N GLY A 250 12.26 0.50 1.35
CA GLY A 250 12.99 1.19 2.41
C GLY A 250 14.44 1.54 2.12
N HIS A 251 14.94 1.31 0.91
CA HIS A 251 16.35 1.48 0.56
C HIS A 251 16.57 2.32 -0.71
N SER A 252 15.51 2.89 -1.28
CA SER A 252 15.53 3.76 -2.48
C SER A 252 16.14 3.10 -3.74
N ASP A 253 16.16 1.77 -3.80
CA ASP A 253 16.82 0.95 -4.82
C ASP A 253 15.86 0.11 -5.67
N THR A 254 14.56 0.10 -5.35
CA THR A 254 13.57 -0.69 -6.09
C THR A 254 12.24 0.03 -6.21
N VAL A 255 11.51 -0.30 -7.27
CA VAL A 255 10.15 0.18 -7.54
C VAL A 255 9.21 -1.02 -7.52
N GLY A 256 8.07 -0.86 -6.86
CA GLY A 256 7.04 -1.89 -6.79
C GLY A 256 5.68 -1.35 -6.38
N GLY A 257 4.62 -2.09 -6.73
CA GLY A 257 3.25 -1.84 -6.32
C GLY A 257 2.61 -3.09 -5.77
N VAL A 258 1.66 -2.94 -4.88
CA VAL A 258 0.99 -4.04 -4.17
C VAL A 258 -0.51 -3.82 -4.23
N LEU A 259 -1.27 -4.86 -4.50
CA LEU A 259 -2.70 -4.92 -4.27
C LEU A 259 -2.98 -6.06 -3.30
N THR A 260 -3.81 -5.81 -2.30
CA THR A 260 -4.32 -6.81 -1.37
C THR A 260 -5.84 -6.74 -1.31
N GLY A 261 -6.49 -7.88 -1.09
CA GLY A 261 -7.94 -7.97 -1.01
C GLY A 261 -8.41 -9.42 -0.88
N SER A 262 -9.68 -9.67 -1.21
CA SER A 262 -10.17 -11.04 -1.28
C SER A 262 -9.52 -11.82 -2.43
N ARG A 263 -9.39 -13.13 -2.25
CA ARG A 263 -8.85 -14.03 -3.29
C ARG A 263 -9.61 -13.92 -4.61
N GLU A 264 -10.93 -13.78 -4.54
CA GLU A 264 -11.77 -13.59 -5.71
C GLU A 264 -11.38 -12.32 -6.49
N ARG A 265 -11.23 -11.19 -5.81
CA ARG A 265 -10.85 -9.93 -6.45
C ARG A 265 -9.42 -9.97 -7.00
N MET A 266 -8.49 -10.55 -6.27
CA MET A 266 -7.11 -10.69 -6.75
C MET A 266 -7.04 -11.60 -7.96
N LYS A 267 -7.78 -12.73 -7.96
CA LYS A 267 -7.87 -13.61 -9.13
C LYS A 267 -8.49 -12.92 -10.34
N LYS A 268 -9.57 -12.16 -10.16
CA LYS A 268 -10.18 -11.37 -11.24
C LYS A 268 -9.17 -10.44 -11.90
N ILE A 269 -8.39 -9.70 -11.11
CA ILE A 269 -7.35 -8.78 -11.59
C ILE A 269 -6.20 -9.56 -12.25
N PHE A 270 -5.84 -10.72 -11.71
CA PHE A 270 -4.79 -11.57 -12.26
C PHE A 270 -5.16 -12.08 -13.66
N ASP A 271 -6.33 -12.67 -13.80
CA ASP A 271 -6.79 -13.30 -15.06
C ASP A 271 -6.95 -12.28 -16.21
N SER A 272 -7.17 -11.01 -15.88
CA SER A 272 -7.34 -9.94 -16.88
C SER A 272 -6.16 -8.96 -16.92
N GLU A 273 -6.11 -7.97 -16.06
CA GLU A 273 -5.15 -6.86 -16.17
C GLU A 273 -3.71 -7.31 -15.91
N TYR A 274 -3.49 -8.17 -14.91
CA TYR A 274 -2.13 -8.59 -14.53
C TYR A 274 -1.45 -9.38 -15.66
N LEU A 275 -2.12 -10.40 -16.18
CA LEU A 275 -1.58 -11.23 -17.27
C LEU A 275 -1.47 -10.48 -18.60
N ASN A 276 -2.49 -9.66 -18.94
CA ASN A 276 -2.57 -9.01 -20.26
C ASN A 276 -1.73 -7.75 -20.37
N ILE A 277 -1.64 -6.93 -19.30
CA ILE A 277 -0.77 -5.75 -19.28
C ILE A 277 0.68 -6.15 -19.04
N GLY A 278 0.91 -7.28 -18.33
CA GLY A 278 2.26 -7.81 -18.12
C GLY A 278 3.10 -7.00 -17.16
N SER A 279 2.50 -6.33 -16.19
CA SER A 279 3.16 -5.41 -15.26
C SER A 279 3.55 -6.05 -13.92
N GLY A 280 3.61 -7.38 -13.85
CA GLY A 280 4.08 -8.12 -12.67
C GLY A 280 5.53 -7.79 -12.30
N ILE A 281 5.84 -7.85 -11.00
CA ILE A 281 7.18 -7.55 -10.50
C ILE A 281 8.18 -8.63 -10.92
N GLN A 282 9.41 -8.22 -11.19
CA GLN A 282 10.51 -9.15 -11.49
C GLN A 282 11.01 -9.84 -10.21
N PRO A 283 11.46 -11.10 -10.27
CA PRO A 283 11.91 -11.86 -9.09
C PRO A 283 13.01 -11.19 -8.28
N PHE A 284 13.97 -10.53 -8.94
CA PHE A 284 15.04 -9.79 -8.27
C PHE A 284 14.47 -8.63 -7.43
N ASN A 285 13.56 -7.82 -7.98
CA ASN A 285 12.94 -6.73 -7.24
C ASN A 285 12.04 -7.25 -6.10
N ALA A 286 11.32 -8.36 -6.33
CA ALA A 286 10.55 -9.02 -5.27
C ALA A 286 11.45 -9.46 -4.11
N TRP A 287 12.64 -10.01 -4.40
CA TRP A 287 13.64 -10.40 -3.40
C TRP A 287 14.13 -9.19 -2.59
N LEU A 288 14.40 -8.05 -3.24
CA LEU A 288 14.76 -6.80 -2.55
C LEU A 288 13.64 -6.34 -1.61
N LEU A 289 12.37 -6.47 -2.01
CA LEU A 289 11.23 -6.14 -1.16
C LEU A 289 11.08 -7.10 0.02
N ILE A 290 11.31 -8.41 -0.17
CA ILE A 290 11.38 -9.39 0.95
C ILE A 290 12.46 -8.97 1.95
N ARG A 291 13.63 -8.59 1.46
CA ARG A 291 14.73 -8.09 2.30
C ARG A 291 14.33 -6.81 3.04
N GLY A 292 13.66 -5.88 2.37
CA GLY A 292 13.13 -4.65 2.96
C GLY A 292 12.12 -4.89 4.08
N LEU A 293 11.21 -5.87 3.91
CA LEU A 293 10.21 -6.23 4.92
C LEU A 293 10.84 -6.66 6.25
N ARG A 294 11.99 -7.33 6.24
CA ARG A 294 12.66 -7.82 7.46
C ARG A 294 13.04 -6.71 8.43
N THR A 295 13.27 -5.50 7.91
CA THR A 295 13.61 -4.32 8.72
C THR A 295 12.50 -3.29 8.80
N LEU A 296 11.34 -3.55 8.20
CA LEU A 296 10.24 -2.59 8.15
C LEU A 296 9.78 -2.12 9.54
N PRO A 297 9.53 -3.00 10.54
CA PRO A 297 9.08 -2.55 11.86
C PRO A 297 10.09 -1.63 12.54
N ILE A 298 11.38 -1.99 12.55
CA ILE A 298 12.46 -1.22 13.17
C ILE A 298 12.61 0.15 12.50
N ARG A 299 12.56 0.19 11.16
CA ARG A 299 12.66 1.45 10.41
C ARG A 299 11.46 2.37 10.68
N LEU A 300 10.25 1.83 10.69
CA LEU A 300 9.05 2.62 10.97
C LEU A 300 9.05 3.18 12.39
N GLU A 301 9.45 2.41 13.38
CA GLU A 301 9.58 2.86 14.77
C GLU A 301 10.56 4.04 14.88
N ARG A 302 11.78 3.88 14.32
CA ARG A 302 12.80 4.93 14.35
C ARG A 302 12.37 6.18 13.59
N ILE A 303 11.83 6.02 12.38
CA ILE A 303 11.33 7.11 11.55
C ILE A 303 10.22 7.86 12.28
N SER A 304 9.24 7.14 12.86
CA SER A 304 8.14 7.76 13.61
C SER A 304 8.62 8.59 14.80
N GLN A 305 9.62 8.10 15.52
CA GLN A 305 10.23 8.83 16.63
C GLN A 305 10.91 10.13 16.14
N THR A 306 11.78 10.00 15.14
CA THR A 306 12.48 11.17 14.54
C THR A 306 11.49 12.20 14.02
N THR A 307 10.43 11.75 13.34
CA THR A 307 9.42 12.66 12.79
C THR A 307 8.71 13.46 13.87
N ARG A 308 8.35 12.83 15.00
CA ARG A 308 7.75 13.58 16.14
C ARG A 308 8.67 14.65 16.68
N GLU A 309 9.95 14.34 16.88
CA GLU A 309 10.94 15.30 17.33
C GLU A 309 11.06 16.50 16.36
N VAL A 310 11.08 16.23 15.06
CA VAL A 310 11.11 17.25 14.00
C VAL A 310 9.83 18.08 14.00
N VAL A 311 8.65 17.46 14.14
CA VAL A 311 7.36 18.17 14.24
C VAL A 311 7.37 19.15 15.41
N GLU A 312 7.77 18.71 16.60
CA GLU A 312 7.82 19.58 17.79
C GLU A 312 8.81 20.74 17.60
N TRP A 313 9.96 20.49 16.99
CA TRP A 313 10.92 21.55 16.67
C TRP A 313 10.37 22.56 15.65
N LEU A 314 9.71 22.08 14.59
CA LEU A 314 9.12 22.94 13.57
C LEU A 314 7.99 23.82 14.11
N LYS A 315 7.16 23.31 15.03
CA LYS A 315 6.03 24.04 15.63
C LYS A 315 6.46 25.30 16.37
N VAL A 316 7.64 25.31 16.95
CA VAL A 316 8.17 26.46 17.72
C VAL A 316 9.13 27.35 16.91
N HIS A 317 9.45 26.94 15.67
CA HIS A 317 10.43 27.66 14.86
C HIS A 317 9.82 28.96 14.27
N PRO A 318 10.45 30.15 14.45
CA PRO A 318 9.87 31.45 14.09
C PRO A 318 9.60 31.65 12.60
N ARG A 319 10.24 30.88 11.74
CA ARG A 319 10.02 30.90 10.26
C ARG A 319 8.98 29.90 9.79
N VAL A 320 8.36 29.14 10.68
CA VAL A 320 7.30 28.16 10.36
C VAL A 320 5.95 28.71 10.80
N GLU A 321 4.94 28.62 9.94
CA GLU A 321 3.58 29.10 10.22
C GLU A 321 2.65 27.99 10.67
N GLY A 322 2.92 26.75 10.26
CA GLY A 322 2.12 25.60 10.60
C GLY A 322 2.76 24.31 10.12
N VAL A 323 2.42 23.23 10.79
CA VAL A 323 2.88 21.86 10.48
C VAL A 323 1.68 20.98 10.24
N LEU A 324 1.73 20.15 9.21
CA LEU A 324 0.74 19.14 8.92
C LEU A 324 1.34 17.76 9.19
N PHE A 325 0.81 17.09 10.21
CA PHE A 325 1.19 15.72 10.57
C PHE A 325 0.02 15.01 11.24
N PRO A 326 -0.42 13.84 10.77
CA PRO A 326 -1.69 13.23 11.18
C PRO A 326 -1.81 12.94 12.68
N LEU A 327 -0.69 12.63 13.35
CA LEU A 327 -0.65 12.33 14.78
C LEU A 327 -0.15 13.51 15.64
N ASP A 328 -0.17 14.73 15.14
CA ASP A 328 -0.07 15.95 15.94
C ASP A 328 -1.47 16.34 16.44
N GLU A 329 -1.56 16.72 17.73
CA GLU A 329 -2.85 17.07 18.36
C GLU A 329 -3.54 18.30 17.73
N THR A 330 -2.77 19.14 17.04
CA THR A 330 -3.29 20.31 16.32
C THR A 330 -3.83 19.95 14.93
N PHE A 331 -3.62 18.72 14.47
CA PHE A 331 -4.14 18.30 13.17
C PHE A 331 -5.67 18.17 13.19
N PRO A 332 -6.39 18.77 12.22
CA PRO A 332 -7.87 18.85 12.27
C PRO A 332 -8.59 17.50 12.44
N GLN A 333 -7.99 16.42 11.91
CA GLN A 333 -8.55 15.07 11.96
C GLN A 333 -7.79 14.14 12.93
N TYR A 334 -7.09 14.69 13.93
CA TYR A 334 -6.32 13.91 14.91
C TYR A 334 -7.13 12.77 15.55
N ALA A 335 -8.37 13.04 15.97
CA ALA A 335 -9.22 12.02 16.58
C ALA A 335 -9.51 10.84 15.65
N LEU A 336 -9.73 11.11 14.35
CA LEU A 336 -9.90 10.07 13.33
C LEU A 336 -8.60 9.31 13.08
N ALA A 337 -7.48 10.02 12.97
CA ALA A 337 -6.15 9.42 12.84
C ALA A 337 -5.88 8.41 13.97
N ARG A 338 -6.10 8.83 15.22
CA ARG A 338 -5.91 7.98 16.41
C ARG A 338 -6.83 6.76 16.44
N ARG A 339 -8.02 6.83 15.85
CA ARG A 339 -8.97 5.73 15.81
C ARG A 339 -8.62 4.67 14.77
N GLN A 340 -8.11 5.08 13.59
CA GLN A 340 -7.91 4.15 12.49
C GLN A 340 -6.45 3.84 12.16
N MET A 341 -5.49 4.61 12.70
CA MET A 341 -4.05 4.41 12.49
C MET A 341 -3.35 4.01 13.78
N LYS A 342 -2.48 3.00 13.71
CA LYS A 342 -1.63 2.56 14.84
C LYS A 342 -0.39 3.44 15.01
N GLY A 343 -0.02 4.22 13.98
CA GLY A 343 1.15 5.08 13.94
C GLY A 343 1.12 5.99 12.72
N ALA A 344 2.06 6.93 12.65
CA ALA A 344 2.32 7.75 11.47
C ALA A 344 3.79 7.62 11.08
N CYS A 345 4.04 7.68 9.78
CA CYS A 345 5.37 7.48 9.21
C CYS A 345 6.18 8.77 9.13
N GLY A 346 7.23 8.79 8.31
CA GLY A 346 8.23 9.84 8.24
C GLY A 346 7.86 11.09 7.44
N LEU A 347 6.71 11.09 6.77
CA LEU A 347 6.33 12.17 5.88
C LEU A 347 5.46 13.20 6.60
N LEU A 348 5.86 14.46 6.52
CA LEU A 348 5.16 15.62 7.06
C LEU A 348 5.22 16.79 6.06
N SER A 349 4.36 17.79 6.22
CA SER A 349 4.44 19.06 5.49
C SER A 349 4.43 20.25 6.47
N PHE A 350 5.04 21.34 6.09
CA PHE A 350 5.01 22.57 6.86
C PHE A 350 5.01 23.80 5.95
N TYR A 351 4.49 24.90 6.48
CA TYR A 351 4.42 26.17 5.78
C TYR A 351 5.52 27.10 6.29
N VAL A 352 6.33 27.64 5.38
CA VAL A 352 7.38 28.59 5.74
C VAL A 352 6.94 30.03 5.52
N ARG A 353 7.41 30.93 6.36
CA ARG A 353 7.31 32.38 6.14
C ARG A 353 8.32 32.78 5.06
N ALA A 354 7.84 33.08 3.89
CA ALA A 354 8.64 33.52 2.76
C ALA A 354 7.85 34.54 1.92
N GLU A 355 8.51 35.62 1.53
CA GLU A 355 7.93 36.69 0.72
C GLU A 355 8.10 36.42 -0.78
N SER A 356 8.99 35.51 -1.15
CA SER A 356 9.26 35.17 -2.53
C SER A 356 9.63 33.70 -2.73
N ARG A 357 9.38 33.19 -3.94
CA ARG A 357 9.86 31.88 -4.37
C ARG A 357 11.38 31.73 -4.20
N ALA A 358 12.14 32.79 -4.47
CA ALA A 358 13.60 32.78 -4.38
C ALA A 358 14.11 32.51 -2.94
N GLU A 359 13.38 32.91 -1.90
CA GLU A 359 13.74 32.58 -0.50
C GLU A 359 13.63 31.07 -0.26
N ILE A 360 12.54 30.45 -0.71
CA ILE A 360 12.31 29.01 -0.56
C ILE A 360 13.36 28.21 -1.34
N VAL A 361 13.66 28.64 -2.56
CA VAL A 361 14.69 28.03 -3.41
C VAL A 361 16.05 28.07 -2.69
N ARG A 362 16.48 29.26 -2.23
CA ARG A 362 17.75 29.39 -1.51
C ARG A 362 17.81 28.53 -0.24
N PHE A 363 16.70 28.40 0.48
CA PHE A 363 16.62 27.53 1.65
C PHE A 363 16.85 26.07 1.25
N CYS A 364 16.09 25.55 0.30
CA CYS A 364 16.18 24.15 -0.11
C CYS A 364 17.56 23.79 -0.71
N GLU A 365 18.14 24.69 -1.52
CA GLU A 365 19.44 24.46 -2.17
C GLU A 365 20.63 24.54 -1.19
N ARG A 366 20.46 25.11 0.00
CA ARG A 366 21.49 25.16 1.05
C ARG A 366 21.49 23.95 1.99
N LEU A 367 20.49 23.10 1.93
CA LEU A 367 20.44 21.91 2.74
C LEU A 367 21.56 20.93 2.30
N ARG A 368 22.33 20.41 3.28
CA ARG A 368 23.47 19.52 3.01
C ARG A 368 23.17 18.04 3.26
N HIS A 369 22.26 17.76 4.19
CA HIS A 369 21.96 16.40 4.67
C HIS A 369 20.52 15.98 4.37
N ILE A 370 19.71 16.87 3.83
CA ILE A 370 18.36 16.61 3.35
C ILE A 370 18.39 16.83 1.83
N PHE A 371 18.13 15.78 1.08
CA PHE A 371 18.20 15.84 -0.38
C PHE A 371 16.91 16.41 -0.97
N MET A 372 17.02 17.18 -2.04
CA MET A 372 15.86 17.65 -2.76
C MET A 372 15.47 16.61 -3.83
N ALA A 373 14.44 15.81 -3.52
CA ALA A 373 13.96 14.77 -4.41
C ALA A 373 12.47 14.48 -4.20
N VAL A 374 11.86 13.83 -5.20
CA VAL A 374 10.53 13.22 -5.08
C VAL A 374 10.63 11.91 -4.30
N SER A 375 9.49 11.34 -3.91
CA SER A 375 9.40 10.09 -3.16
C SER A 375 9.56 10.30 -1.65
N TRP A 376 9.67 9.20 -0.89
CA TRP A 376 9.90 9.07 0.56
C TRP A 376 10.08 7.59 0.92
N GLY A 377 10.34 7.28 2.17
CA GLY A 377 10.34 5.90 2.70
C GLY A 377 11.67 5.18 2.58
N GLY A 378 12.71 5.83 2.06
CA GLY A 378 14.08 5.34 1.98
C GLY A 378 14.87 5.54 3.27
N HIS A 379 16.21 5.47 3.14
CA HIS A 379 17.16 5.66 4.24
C HIS A 379 17.61 7.12 4.38
N GLU A 380 17.33 7.95 3.36
CA GLU A 380 17.68 9.35 3.26
C GLU A 380 16.53 10.26 3.73
N SER A 381 16.85 11.48 4.18
CA SER A 381 15.86 12.53 4.39
C SER A 381 15.66 13.35 3.11
N LEU A 382 14.41 13.63 2.76
CA LEU A 382 14.04 14.28 1.51
C LEU A 382 13.17 15.51 1.74
N ILE A 383 13.40 16.57 0.93
CA ILE A 383 12.55 17.75 0.89
C ILE A 383 12.01 18.01 -0.52
N LEU A 384 10.75 18.40 -0.60
CA LEU A 384 10.10 18.76 -1.85
C LEU A 384 9.29 20.06 -1.68
N PRO A 385 9.77 21.20 -2.22
CA PRO A 385 9.02 22.44 -2.17
C PRO A 385 7.86 22.42 -3.16
N ARG A 386 6.66 22.77 -2.72
CA ARG A 386 5.46 22.84 -3.56
C ARG A 386 5.63 23.83 -4.71
N CYS A 387 6.37 24.93 -4.49
CA CYS A 387 6.66 25.94 -5.49
C CYS A 387 7.65 25.51 -6.59
N ALA A 388 8.16 24.27 -6.56
CA ALA A 388 9.07 23.77 -7.60
C ALA A 388 8.44 23.83 -9.01
N GLY A 389 7.12 23.61 -9.11
CA GLY A 389 6.37 23.68 -10.37
C GLY A 389 5.91 25.08 -10.77
N LEU A 390 6.21 26.13 -10.00
CA LEU A 390 5.77 27.49 -10.27
C LEU A 390 6.92 28.34 -10.81
N THR A 391 6.59 29.26 -11.70
CA THR A 391 7.48 30.38 -12.06
C THR A 391 7.49 31.44 -10.96
N ALA A 392 8.41 32.41 -11.00
CA ALA A 392 8.43 33.51 -10.05
C ALA A 392 7.19 34.41 -10.15
N ALA A 393 6.60 34.52 -11.32
CA ALA A 393 5.39 35.33 -11.58
C ALA A 393 4.09 34.63 -11.05
N GLU A 394 4.07 33.30 -11.02
CA GLU A 394 2.95 32.51 -10.51
C GLU A 394 2.99 32.34 -8.99
N PHE A 395 4.11 32.64 -8.36
CA PHE A 395 4.26 32.52 -6.90
C PHE A 395 3.51 33.64 -6.19
N ASP A 396 2.55 33.26 -5.36
CA ASP A 396 1.82 34.15 -4.47
C ASP A 396 2.24 33.86 -3.03
N ALA A 397 2.87 34.85 -2.38
CA ALA A 397 3.30 34.73 -0.98
C ALA A 397 2.15 34.65 0.03
N TYR A 398 0.96 35.07 -0.35
CA TYR A 398 -0.25 34.95 0.50
C TYR A 398 -0.92 33.59 0.38
N ASN A 399 -0.61 32.82 -0.66
CA ASN A 399 -1.10 31.46 -0.80
C ASN A 399 -0.22 30.49 0.03
N PRO A 400 -0.71 29.90 1.12
CA PRO A 400 0.07 28.98 1.94
C PRO A 400 0.55 27.75 1.15
N GLU A 401 -0.21 27.28 0.17
CA GLU A 401 0.18 26.14 -0.67
C GLU A 401 1.49 26.42 -1.44
N HIS A 402 1.74 27.66 -1.87
CA HIS A 402 2.97 28.03 -2.56
C HIS A 402 4.20 28.05 -1.62
N ARG A 403 3.95 28.13 -0.31
CA ARG A 403 4.97 28.15 0.73
C ARG A 403 5.11 26.82 1.47
N MET A 404 4.40 25.80 1.00
CA MET A 404 4.44 24.46 1.58
C MET A 404 5.72 23.73 1.19
N LEU A 405 6.34 23.09 2.18
CA LEU A 405 7.45 22.15 2.01
C LEU A 405 7.02 20.79 2.54
N ARG A 406 7.20 19.74 1.75
CA ARG A 406 7.02 18.36 2.20
C ARG A 406 8.37 17.81 2.59
N LEU A 407 8.48 17.32 3.81
CA LEU A 407 9.69 16.75 4.40
C LEU A 407 9.47 15.27 4.71
N TYR A 408 10.44 14.46 4.37
CA TYR A 408 10.59 13.09 4.82
C TYR A 408 11.84 12.97 5.70
N THR A 409 11.72 12.33 6.89
CA THR A 409 12.79 12.24 7.89
C THR A 409 13.32 10.83 8.03
#